data_3e15575646881216fb9c3fc56316b8f2
#
_entry.id   3e15575646881216fb9c3fc56316b8f2
#
_cell.length_a   1.000
_cell.length_b   1.000
_cell.length_c   1.000
_cell.angle_alpha   90.00
_cell.angle_beta   90.00
_cell.angle_gamma   90.00
#
_symmetry.space_group_name_H-M   'P 1'
#
loop_
_entity.id
_entity.type
_entity.pdbx_description
1 polymer ?
#
loop_
_entity_poly.entity_id
_entity_poly.type
_entity_poly.pdbx_seq_one_letter_code
_entity_poly.pdbx_strand_id
1 'polypeptide(L)'
;MRLPHLLFCSVFIFFVLYAPQPLLSLFATEFNVAPAVAGSLMTATMLPLAIAPLVYGLFLAKRNPLLILRFAMLLLGVGCILFIYAPSFELLLLVRFLQGLTLPAALTAMTSFIGMSYQADTLQKNMTLYIGSTIVGGYFGRVLAALFSDVWSWQSFYYLIAAMLIILALSIPHKRFNLVKSTEVLSPLDYIKQLKEGSALKLYGAIFCMFFCFAALLNYLPFILKNTFLINNTRDIGFVYSGYLVGALASIFTPWLLKKMTSAWRLLAAVFVFYNLSIMLLMSHSLLLFLIAFTLFCGAMFVIHSTAAPLVNKISHAPPSVTNGCYVSFYYSGGALGSLLPGVVYQTHGQTAFMATLLAVCLCGLGLILWAQRDGKNITRG
;
A
#
# COMPACT_ATOMS: atom_id res chain seq x y z
N MET A 1 -16.23 13.15 -16.34
CA MET A 1 -16.19 11.77 -15.81
C MET A 1 -17.06 11.72 -14.55
N ARG A 2 -17.84 10.66 -14.34
CA ARG A 2 -18.66 10.47 -13.14
C ARG A 2 -17.86 9.74 -12.06
N LEU A 3 -18.17 9.95 -10.77
CA LEU A 3 -17.45 9.31 -9.66
C LEU A 3 -17.42 7.77 -9.76
N PRO A 4 -18.54 7.05 -10.04
CA PRO A 4 -18.49 5.58 -10.16
C PRO A 4 -17.47 5.08 -11.19
N HIS A 5 -17.33 5.77 -12.31
CA HIS A 5 -16.34 5.44 -13.33
C HIS A 5 -14.91 5.60 -12.80
N LEU A 6 -14.63 6.67 -12.02
CA LEU A 6 -13.33 6.86 -11.37
C LEU A 6 -13.04 5.73 -10.35
N LEU A 7 -14.05 5.33 -9.57
CA LEU A 7 -13.90 4.24 -8.59
C LEU A 7 -13.59 2.91 -9.28
N PHE A 8 -14.22 2.63 -10.41
CA PHE A 8 -13.89 1.46 -11.24
C PHE A 8 -12.45 1.52 -11.77
N CYS A 9 -12.00 2.66 -12.27
CA CYS A 9 -10.61 2.84 -12.68
C CYS A 9 -9.65 2.55 -11.51
N SER A 10 -9.97 3.05 -10.31
CA SER A 10 -9.18 2.79 -9.10
C SER A 10 -9.05 1.30 -8.79
N VAL A 11 -10.16 0.55 -8.81
CA VAL A 11 -10.16 -0.89 -8.56
C VAL A 11 -9.18 -1.63 -9.48
N PHE A 12 -9.24 -1.38 -10.79
CA PHE A 12 -8.37 -2.06 -11.75
C PHE A 12 -6.90 -1.62 -11.67
N ILE A 13 -6.63 -0.37 -11.31
CA ILE A 13 -5.27 0.10 -11.04
C ILE A 13 -4.68 -0.63 -9.82
N PHE A 14 -5.47 -0.83 -8.77
CA PHE A 14 -5.04 -1.59 -7.60
C PHE A 14 -4.96 -3.11 -7.85
N PHE A 15 -5.66 -3.64 -8.85
CA PHE A 15 -5.42 -5.01 -9.33
C PHE A 15 -3.99 -5.14 -9.86
N VAL A 16 -3.51 -4.20 -10.70
CA VAL A 16 -2.12 -4.23 -11.19
C VAL A 16 -1.13 -4.24 -10.04
N LEU A 17 -1.36 -3.43 -9.00
CA LEU A 17 -0.43 -3.33 -7.88
C LEU A 17 -0.33 -4.64 -7.10
N TYR A 18 -1.45 -5.30 -6.81
CA TYR A 18 -1.51 -6.38 -5.81
C TYR A 18 -1.76 -7.79 -6.36
N ALA A 19 -2.12 -7.95 -7.64
CA ALA A 19 -2.33 -9.26 -8.25
C ALA A 19 -1.12 -10.22 -8.15
N PRO A 20 0.14 -9.78 -8.24
CA PRO A 20 1.28 -10.68 -8.12
C PRO A 20 1.44 -11.30 -6.73
N GLN A 21 0.91 -10.68 -5.68
CA GLN A 21 1.20 -11.03 -4.30
C GLN A 21 0.85 -12.47 -3.92
N PRO A 22 -0.37 -13.00 -4.18
CA PRO A 22 -0.70 -14.40 -3.94
C PRO A 22 0.04 -15.36 -4.87
N LEU A 23 0.57 -14.88 -6.00
CA LEU A 23 1.25 -15.67 -7.02
C LEU A 23 2.77 -15.74 -6.84
N LEU A 24 3.35 -15.09 -5.81
CA LEU A 24 4.80 -15.03 -5.64
C LEU A 24 5.44 -16.41 -5.50
N SER A 25 4.79 -17.36 -4.80
CA SER A 25 5.29 -18.73 -4.70
C SER A 25 5.19 -19.51 -6.01
N LEU A 26 4.20 -19.19 -6.84
CA LEU A 26 4.05 -19.75 -8.19
C LEU A 26 5.15 -19.20 -9.11
N PHE A 27 5.38 -17.89 -9.13
CA PHE A 27 6.46 -17.26 -9.90
C PHE A 27 7.85 -17.75 -9.47
N ALA A 28 8.08 -17.97 -8.16
CA ALA A 28 9.31 -18.56 -7.67
C ALA A 28 9.57 -19.94 -8.29
N THR A 29 8.52 -20.77 -8.42
CA THR A 29 8.61 -22.10 -9.03
C THR A 29 8.75 -22.02 -10.55
N GLU A 30 7.92 -21.20 -11.23
CA GLU A 30 7.88 -21.08 -12.69
C GLU A 30 9.19 -20.54 -13.28
N PHE A 31 9.78 -19.54 -12.63
CA PHE A 31 11.03 -18.91 -13.06
C PHE A 31 12.27 -19.46 -12.34
N ASN A 32 12.11 -20.51 -11.50
CA ASN A 32 13.19 -21.14 -10.74
C ASN A 32 14.05 -20.12 -9.96
N VAL A 33 13.39 -19.22 -9.25
CA VAL A 33 14.05 -18.17 -8.44
C VAL A 33 13.76 -18.37 -6.96
N ALA A 34 14.67 -17.89 -6.12
CA ALA A 34 14.50 -17.94 -4.67
C ALA A 34 13.32 -17.07 -4.18
N PRO A 35 12.70 -17.38 -3.03
CA PRO A 35 11.60 -16.60 -2.46
C PRO A 35 11.91 -15.11 -2.28
N ALA A 36 13.13 -14.76 -1.87
CA ALA A 36 13.57 -13.38 -1.75
C ALA A 36 13.58 -12.66 -3.10
N VAL A 37 14.03 -13.36 -4.16
CA VAL A 37 14.03 -12.83 -5.53
C VAL A 37 12.59 -12.66 -6.02
N ALA A 38 11.70 -13.63 -5.81
CA ALA A 38 10.29 -13.49 -6.17
C ALA A 38 9.62 -12.30 -5.47
N GLY A 39 9.93 -12.06 -4.19
CA GLY A 39 9.45 -10.89 -3.44
C GLY A 39 9.86 -9.55 -4.06
N SER A 40 10.98 -9.49 -4.79
CA SER A 40 11.45 -8.28 -5.47
C SER A 40 10.49 -7.76 -6.56
N LEU A 41 9.56 -8.58 -7.06
CA LEU A 41 8.46 -8.12 -7.94
C LEU A 41 7.60 -7.05 -7.26
N MET A 42 7.39 -7.16 -5.96
CA MET A 42 6.65 -6.13 -5.20
C MET A 42 7.54 -4.93 -4.89
N THR A 43 8.83 -5.15 -4.55
CA THR A 43 9.83 -4.09 -4.36
C THR A 43 9.97 -3.22 -5.61
N ALA A 44 10.10 -3.84 -6.79
CA ALA A 44 10.25 -3.14 -8.07
C ALA A 44 9.09 -2.18 -8.34
N THR A 45 7.89 -2.50 -7.88
CA THR A 45 6.72 -1.62 -8.04
C THR A 45 6.62 -0.58 -6.92
N MET A 46 6.92 -0.97 -5.66
CA MET A 46 6.76 -0.09 -4.50
C MET A 46 7.87 0.96 -4.38
N LEU A 47 9.07 0.68 -4.92
CA LEU A 47 10.17 1.63 -4.87
C LEU A 47 9.87 2.93 -5.63
N PRO A 48 9.39 2.90 -6.89
CA PRO A 48 8.94 4.11 -7.55
C PRO A 48 7.75 4.80 -6.84
N LEU A 49 6.83 4.03 -6.25
CA LEU A 49 5.72 4.56 -5.45
C LEU A 49 6.21 5.35 -4.22
N ALA A 50 7.37 4.98 -3.66
CA ALA A 50 7.98 5.72 -2.55
C ALA A 50 8.58 7.07 -2.98
N ILE A 51 9.12 7.15 -4.20
CA ILE A 51 9.82 8.34 -4.71
C ILE A 51 8.85 9.30 -5.42
N ALA A 52 7.91 8.75 -6.17
CA ALA A 52 7.04 9.51 -7.05
C ALA A 52 6.20 10.61 -6.38
N PRO A 53 5.66 10.48 -5.14
CA PRO A 53 4.91 11.54 -4.50
C PRO A 53 5.73 12.84 -4.33
N LEU A 54 7.05 12.71 -4.12
CA LEU A 54 7.96 13.84 -3.97
C LEU A 54 8.20 14.58 -5.29
N VAL A 55 8.06 13.89 -6.42
CA VAL A 55 8.39 14.39 -7.76
C VAL A 55 7.12 14.76 -8.52
N TYR A 56 6.12 13.89 -8.50
CA TYR A 56 4.91 14.03 -9.33
C TYR A 56 4.00 15.16 -8.89
N GLY A 57 3.97 15.49 -7.59
CA GLY A 57 3.28 16.67 -7.08
C GLY A 57 3.76 17.98 -7.73
N LEU A 58 5.06 18.06 -8.05
CA LEU A 58 5.67 19.22 -8.71
C LEU A 58 5.30 19.35 -10.20
N PHE A 59 5.23 18.21 -10.92
CA PHE A 59 5.07 18.21 -12.38
C PHE A 59 3.64 18.00 -12.86
N LEU A 60 2.86 17.16 -12.15
CA LEU A 60 1.53 16.74 -12.59
C LEU A 60 0.42 17.71 -12.15
N ALA A 61 0.63 18.49 -11.09
CA ALA A 61 -0.37 19.45 -10.58
C ALA A 61 -0.85 20.48 -11.62
N LYS A 62 -0.01 20.78 -12.62
CA LYS A 62 -0.29 21.75 -13.71
C LYS A 62 -0.87 21.11 -14.97
N ARG A 63 -1.15 19.81 -14.97
CA ARG A 63 -1.63 19.08 -16.14
C ARG A 63 -3.07 18.59 -15.95
N ASN A 64 -3.75 18.33 -17.07
CA ASN A 64 -5.11 17.82 -17.03
C ASN A 64 -5.16 16.41 -16.38
N PRO A 65 -5.82 16.22 -15.23
CA PRO A 65 -5.81 14.97 -14.51
C PRO A 65 -6.48 13.82 -15.30
N LEU A 66 -7.51 14.09 -16.12
CA LEU A 66 -8.14 13.06 -16.92
C LEU A 66 -7.22 12.57 -18.05
N LEU A 67 -6.41 13.46 -18.61
CA LEU A 67 -5.42 13.09 -19.63
C LEU A 67 -4.32 12.22 -19.03
N ILE A 68 -3.80 12.61 -17.86
CA ILE A 68 -2.80 11.82 -17.12
C ILE A 68 -3.36 10.44 -16.80
N LEU A 69 -4.58 10.38 -16.25
CA LEU A 69 -5.23 9.12 -15.88
C LEU A 69 -5.40 8.21 -17.10
N ARG A 70 -5.86 8.75 -18.24
CA ARG A 70 -6.03 7.99 -19.48
C ARG A 70 -4.70 7.36 -19.93
N PHE A 71 -3.63 8.16 -20.04
CA PHE A 71 -2.33 7.65 -20.48
C PHE A 71 -1.74 6.67 -19.48
N ALA A 72 -1.84 6.93 -18.18
CA ALA A 72 -1.37 6.01 -17.16
C ALA A 72 -2.09 4.65 -17.24
N MET A 73 -3.41 4.63 -17.43
CA MET A 73 -4.17 3.39 -17.56
C MET A 73 -3.81 2.63 -18.85
N LEU A 74 -3.59 3.32 -19.97
CA LEU A 74 -3.13 2.68 -21.22
C LEU A 74 -1.75 2.06 -21.02
N LEU A 75 -0.81 2.78 -20.41
CA LEU A 75 0.52 2.26 -20.11
C LEU A 75 0.49 1.06 -19.14
N LEU A 76 -0.38 1.11 -18.13
CA LEU A 76 -0.57 -0.03 -17.22
C LEU A 76 -1.19 -1.23 -17.95
N GLY A 77 -2.15 -1.02 -18.86
CA GLY A 77 -2.74 -2.07 -19.67
C GLY A 77 -1.71 -2.74 -20.60
N VAL A 78 -0.90 -1.93 -21.30
CA VAL A 78 0.23 -2.43 -22.10
C VAL A 78 1.25 -3.15 -21.20
N GLY A 79 1.55 -2.59 -20.03
CA GLY A 79 2.43 -3.22 -19.05
C GLY A 79 1.92 -4.59 -18.58
N CYS A 80 0.60 -4.78 -18.46
CA CYS A 80 0.04 -6.11 -18.15
C CYS A 80 0.25 -7.10 -19.31
N ILE A 81 0.13 -6.65 -20.55
CA ILE A 81 0.42 -7.49 -21.71
C ILE A 81 1.90 -7.87 -21.76
N LEU A 82 2.80 -6.91 -21.56
CA LEU A 82 4.25 -7.17 -21.51
C LEU A 82 4.61 -8.12 -20.36
N PHE A 83 3.92 -8.03 -19.22
CA PHE A 83 4.11 -8.92 -18.08
C PHE A 83 3.76 -10.38 -18.43
N ILE A 84 2.68 -10.61 -19.20
CA ILE A 84 2.25 -11.94 -19.65
C ILE A 84 3.32 -12.60 -20.54
N TYR A 85 3.90 -11.83 -21.44
CA TYR A 85 4.85 -12.34 -22.44
C TYR A 85 6.33 -12.22 -22.02
N ALA A 86 6.60 -11.89 -20.77
CA ALA A 86 7.97 -11.78 -20.27
C ALA A 86 8.64 -13.16 -20.25
N PRO A 87 9.71 -13.40 -21.04
CA PRO A 87 10.39 -14.69 -21.11
C PRO A 87 11.33 -14.96 -19.95
N SER A 88 11.65 -13.94 -19.13
CA SER A 88 12.56 -14.05 -17.99
C SER A 88 12.06 -13.27 -16.78
N PHE A 89 12.57 -13.63 -15.60
CA PHE A 89 12.22 -12.95 -14.36
C PHE A 89 12.72 -11.50 -14.34
N GLU A 90 13.86 -11.21 -14.93
CA GLU A 90 14.43 -9.85 -15.05
C GLU A 90 13.51 -8.94 -15.86
N LEU A 91 12.89 -9.47 -16.92
CA LEU A 91 11.93 -8.71 -17.71
C LEU A 91 10.64 -8.48 -16.94
N LEU A 92 10.18 -9.45 -16.14
CA LEU A 92 9.07 -9.23 -15.19
C LEU A 92 9.40 -8.09 -14.22
N LEU A 93 10.61 -8.06 -13.66
CA LEU A 93 11.06 -6.98 -12.76
C LEU A 93 11.05 -5.62 -13.46
N LEU A 94 11.59 -5.55 -14.68
CA LEU A 94 11.59 -4.33 -15.47
C LEU A 94 10.16 -3.82 -15.71
N VAL A 95 9.26 -4.70 -16.14
CA VAL A 95 7.84 -4.34 -16.36
C VAL A 95 7.20 -3.87 -15.05
N ARG A 96 7.45 -4.53 -13.92
CA ARG A 96 6.95 -4.13 -12.60
C ARG A 96 7.48 -2.76 -12.18
N PHE A 97 8.76 -2.46 -12.48
CA PHE A 97 9.34 -1.15 -12.21
C PHE A 97 8.66 -0.04 -13.05
N LEU A 98 8.44 -0.28 -14.34
CA LEU A 98 7.72 0.65 -15.24
C LEU A 98 6.26 0.86 -14.81
N GLN A 99 5.57 -0.21 -14.38
CA GLN A 99 4.26 -0.10 -13.76
C GLN A 99 4.31 0.74 -12.48
N GLY A 100 5.34 0.54 -11.65
CA GLY A 100 5.60 1.30 -10.43
C GLY A 100 5.82 2.80 -10.67
N LEU A 101 6.43 3.19 -11.79
CA LEU A 101 6.53 4.59 -12.22
C LEU A 101 5.18 5.15 -12.69
N THR A 102 4.34 4.31 -13.27
CA THR A 102 3.06 4.74 -13.88
C THR A 102 1.93 4.85 -12.83
N LEU A 103 1.91 3.96 -11.84
CA LEU A 103 0.87 3.90 -10.79
C LEU A 103 0.70 5.23 -10.04
N PRO A 104 1.76 5.90 -9.54
CA PRO A 104 1.60 7.16 -8.81
C PRO A 104 0.99 8.27 -9.65
N ALA A 105 1.27 8.31 -10.97
CA ALA A 105 0.66 9.27 -11.87
C ALA A 105 -0.86 9.08 -11.94
N ALA A 106 -1.34 7.84 -12.02
CA ALA A 106 -2.76 7.53 -11.99
C ALA A 106 -3.41 7.92 -10.65
N LEU A 107 -2.78 7.58 -9.52
CA LEU A 107 -3.29 7.89 -8.19
C LEU A 107 -3.36 9.40 -7.94
N THR A 108 -2.31 10.14 -8.32
CA THR A 108 -2.27 11.60 -8.24
C THR A 108 -3.34 12.23 -9.13
N ALA A 109 -3.53 11.71 -10.34
CA ALA A 109 -4.56 12.20 -11.25
C ALA A 109 -5.98 12.00 -10.69
N MET A 110 -6.26 10.86 -10.05
CA MET A 110 -7.56 10.58 -9.44
C MET A 110 -7.87 11.50 -8.27
N THR A 111 -6.92 11.66 -7.35
CA THR A 111 -7.09 12.55 -6.19
C THR A 111 -7.22 14.01 -6.62
N SER A 112 -6.43 14.45 -7.61
CA SER A 112 -6.55 15.79 -8.20
C SER A 112 -7.91 15.99 -8.88
N PHE A 113 -8.40 15.02 -9.63
CA PHE A 113 -9.73 15.08 -10.25
C PHE A 113 -10.84 15.22 -9.21
N ILE A 114 -10.80 14.46 -8.12
CA ILE A 114 -11.78 14.56 -7.04
C ILE A 114 -11.71 15.96 -6.40
N GLY A 115 -10.50 16.44 -6.07
CA GLY A 115 -10.31 17.74 -5.47
C GLY A 115 -10.78 18.90 -6.34
N MET A 116 -10.65 18.81 -7.67
CA MET A 116 -11.08 19.85 -8.61
C MET A 116 -12.56 19.76 -9.00
N SER A 117 -13.22 18.62 -8.81
CA SER A 117 -14.58 18.35 -9.32
C SER A 117 -15.67 18.49 -8.24
N TYR A 118 -15.31 18.47 -6.96
CA TYR A 118 -16.27 18.43 -5.86
C TYR A 118 -16.01 19.53 -4.83
N GLN A 119 -17.08 20.11 -4.30
CA GLN A 119 -17.04 21.13 -3.23
C GLN A 119 -16.78 20.51 -1.86
N ALA A 120 -16.40 21.32 -0.88
CA ALA A 120 -15.98 20.90 0.46
C ALA A 120 -16.93 19.88 1.11
N ASP A 121 -18.25 20.07 1.01
CA ASP A 121 -19.26 19.20 1.64
C ASP A 121 -19.29 17.78 1.06
N THR A 122 -18.99 17.62 -0.23
CA THR A 122 -18.99 16.34 -0.93
C THR A 122 -17.60 15.76 -1.13
N LEU A 123 -16.56 16.60 -1.03
CA LEU A 123 -15.17 16.22 -1.24
C LEU A 123 -14.74 15.09 -0.29
N GLN A 124 -14.98 15.27 1.01
CA GLN A 124 -14.60 14.28 2.01
C GLN A 124 -15.29 12.94 1.78
N LYS A 125 -16.60 12.93 1.48
CA LYS A 125 -17.35 11.72 1.15
C LYS A 125 -16.77 11.01 -0.07
N ASN A 126 -16.46 11.74 -1.14
CA ASN A 126 -15.96 11.19 -2.39
C ASN A 126 -14.51 10.67 -2.26
N MET A 127 -13.69 11.33 -1.43
CA MET A 127 -12.36 10.81 -1.07
C MET A 127 -12.46 9.51 -0.24
N THR A 128 -13.42 9.42 0.68
CA THR A 128 -13.66 8.18 1.44
C THR A 128 -14.09 7.04 0.52
N LEU A 129 -14.98 7.28 -0.45
CA LEU A 129 -15.37 6.28 -1.45
C LEU A 129 -14.19 5.86 -2.32
N TYR A 130 -13.35 6.81 -2.72
CA TYR A 130 -12.11 6.50 -3.45
C TYR A 130 -11.17 5.60 -2.63
N ILE A 131 -10.90 5.92 -1.37
CA ILE A 131 -10.09 5.08 -0.48
C ILE A 131 -10.74 3.69 -0.34
N GLY A 132 -12.06 3.61 -0.15
CA GLY A 132 -12.78 2.34 -0.14
C GLY A 132 -12.56 1.52 -1.42
N SER A 133 -12.59 2.16 -2.58
CA SER A 133 -12.33 1.48 -3.87
C SER A 133 -10.90 0.95 -3.99
N THR A 134 -9.91 1.62 -3.40
CA THR A 134 -8.52 1.13 -3.37
C THR A 134 -8.38 -0.13 -2.52
N ILE A 135 -9.09 -0.20 -1.40
CA ILE A 135 -9.13 -1.39 -0.52
C ILE A 135 -9.82 -2.55 -1.24
N VAL A 136 -10.96 -2.30 -1.87
CA VAL A 136 -11.70 -3.28 -2.67
C VAL A 136 -10.80 -3.80 -3.81
N GLY A 137 -10.13 -2.90 -4.54
CA GLY A 137 -9.16 -3.25 -5.57
C GLY A 137 -8.01 -4.08 -5.02
N GLY A 138 -7.46 -3.69 -3.88
CA GLY A 138 -6.39 -4.42 -3.22
C GLY A 138 -6.77 -5.85 -2.81
N TYR A 139 -7.99 -6.05 -2.30
CA TYR A 139 -8.50 -7.36 -1.92
C TYR A 139 -8.83 -8.22 -3.14
N PHE A 140 -9.73 -7.75 -4.01
CA PHE A 140 -10.17 -8.54 -5.16
C PHE A 140 -9.05 -8.79 -6.16
N GLY A 141 -8.07 -7.87 -6.29
CA GLY A 141 -6.89 -8.10 -7.09
C GLY A 141 -6.12 -9.35 -6.68
N ARG A 142 -5.99 -9.60 -5.37
CA ARG A 142 -5.34 -10.80 -4.83
C ARG A 142 -6.19 -12.06 -5.02
N VAL A 143 -7.45 -11.99 -4.58
CA VAL A 143 -8.34 -13.17 -4.61
C VAL A 143 -8.62 -13.62 -6.03
N LEU A 144 -8.93 -12.69 -6.94
CA LEU A 144 -9.20 -13.03 -8.34
C LEU A 144 -7.95 -13.50 -9.07
N ALA A 145 -6.76 -12.92 -8.79
CA ALA A 145 -5.52 -13.42 -9.35
C ALA A 145 -5.28 -14.90 -8.96
N ALA A 146 -5.53 -15.23 -7.70
CA ALA A 146 -5.39 -16.59 -7.20
C ALA A 146 -6.43 -17.53 -7.79
N LEU A 147 -7.71 -17.11 -7.88
CA LEU A 147 -8.80 -17.91 -8.46
C LEU A 147 -8.57 -18.18 -9.95
N PHE A 148 -8.21 -17.15 -10.72
CA PHE A 148 -7.93 -17.32 -12.15
C PHE A 148 -6.72 -18.22 -12.38
N SER A 149 -5.69 -18.10 -11.55
CA SER A 149 -4.49 -18.94 -11.61
C SER A 149 -4.80 -20.41 -11.35
N ASP A 150 -5.76 -20.69 -10.46
CA ASP A 150 -6.16 -22.06 -10.11
C ASP A 150 -7.06 -22.70 -11.19
N VAL A 151 -8.02 -21.93 -11.74
CA VAL A 151 -9.03 -22.45 -12.67
C VAL A 151 -8.53 -22.48 -14.13
N TRP A 152 -7.73 -21.49 -14.51
CA TRP A 152 -7.23 -21.33 -15.89
C TRP A 152 -5.71 -21.15 -15.91
N SER A 153 -5.27 -19.92 -15.70
CA SER A 153 -3.86 -19.54 -15.59
C SER A 153 -3.73 -18.13 -15.00
N TRP A 154 -2.58 -17.80 -14.44
CA TRP A 154 -2.34 -16.44 -13.94
C TRP A 154 -2.38 -15.39 -15.07
N GLN A 155 -1.98 -15.75 -16.29
CA GLN A 155 -2.03 -14.91 -17.49
C GLN A 155 -3.46 -14.46 -17.80
N SER A 156 -4.44 -15.34 -17.63
CA SER A 156 -5.86 -15.06 -17.92
C SER A 156 -6.36 -13.85 -17.12
N PHE A 157 -5.95 -13.73 -15.85
CA PHE A 157 -6.31 -12.57 -15.04
C PHE A 157 -5.65 -11.29 -15.52
N TYR A 158 -4.39 -11.34 -15.97
CA TYR A 158 -3.69 -10.18 -16.50
C TYR A 158 -4.25 -9.74 -17.86
N TYR A 159 -4.74 -10.67 -18.70
CA TYR A 159 -5.50 -10.30 -19.91
C TYR A 159 -6.79 -9.54 -19.57
N LEU A 160 -7.53 -10.00 -18.56
CA LEU A 160 -8.72 -9.30 -18.06
C LEU A 160 -8.36 -7.88 -17.57
N ILE A 161 -7.32 -7.75 -16.76
CA ILE A 161 -6.86 -6.44 -16.25
C ILE A 161 -6.48 -5.52 -17.40
N ALA A 162 -5.68 -6.02 -18.36
CA ALA A 162 -5.22 -5.25 -19.52
C ALA A 162 -6.41 -4.75 -20.35
N ALA A 163 -7.34 -5.63 -20.70
CA ALA A 163 -8.53 -5.29 -21.48
C ALA A 163 -9.37 -4.23 -20.76
N MET A 164 -9.64 -4.41 -19.46
CA MET A 164 -10.43 -3.47 -18.67
C MET A 164 -9.76 -2.11 -18.51
N LEU A 165 -8.44 -2.08 -18.29
CA LEU A 165 -7.69 -0.82 -18.20
C LEU A 165 -7.75 -0.05 -19.53
N ILE A 166 -7.60 -0.72 -20.66
CA ILE A 166 -7.66 -0.10 -22.00
C ILE A 166 -9.08 0.41 -22.27
N ILE A 167 -10.11 -0.40 -22.03
CA ILE A 167 -11.52 -0.01 -22.24
C ILE A 167 -11.87 1.20 -21.35
N LEU A 168 -11.53 1.15 -20.08
CA LEU A 168 -11.79 2.24 -19.15
C LEU A 168 -11.01 3.51 -19.54
N ALA A 169 -9.75 3.38 -19.96
CA ALA A 169 -8.95 4.50 -20.44
C ALA A 169 -9.56 5.18 -21.66
N LEU A 170 -10.02 4.40 -22.63
CA LEU A 170 -10.66 4.92 -23.85
C LEU A 170 -12.00 5.59 -23.57
N SER A 171 -12.72 5.15 -22.53
CA SER A 171 -14.00 5.74 -22.10
C SER A 171 -13.86 7.03 -21.27
N ILE A 172 -12.64 7.42 -20.85
CA ILE A 172 -12.40 8.69 -20.15
C ILE A 172 -12.69 9.86 -21.10
N PRO A 173 -13.58 10.81 -20.73
CA PRO A 173 -13.97 11.89 -21.64
C PRO A 173 -12.82 12.90 -21.83
N HIS A 174 -12.73 13.44 -23.06
CA HIS A 174 -11.84 14.57 -23.40
C HIS A 174 -12.44 15.86 -22.84
N LYS A 175 -12.28 16.12 -21.56
CA LYS A 175 -12.73 17.36 -20.94
C LYS A 175 -11.54 18.26 -20.62
N ARG A 176 -11.55 19.49 -21.12
CA ARG A 176 -10.58 20.51 -20.65
C ARG A 176 -10.98 20.97 -19.27
N PHE A 177 -10.07 20.91 -18.33
CA PHE A 177 -10.22 21.53 -17.01
C PHE A 177 -9.59 22.92 -17.08
N ASN A 178 -10.30 23.91 -16.56
CA ASN A 178 -9.67 25.19 -16.20
C ASN A 178 -8.77 24.89 -14.99
N LEU A 179 -7.49 24.70 -15.26
CA LEU A 179 -6.50 24.44 -14.22
C LEU A 179 -6.40 25.70 -13.38
N VAL A 180 -6.95 25.65 -12.19
CA VAL A 180 -6.68 26.68 -11.18
C VAL A 180 -5.19 26.64 -10.96
N LYS A 181 -4.51 27.76 -11.22
CA LYS A 181 -3.10 27.92 -10.87
C LYS A 181 -2.99 27.64 -9.38
N SER A 182 -2.46 26.48 -9.00
CA SER A 182 -2.05 26.26 -7.62
C SER A 182 -1.09 27.41 -7.27
N THR A 183 -1.46 28.20 -6.30
CA THR A 183 -0.62 29.30 -5.79
C THR A 183 0.55 28.75 -4.97
N GLU A 184 0.50 27.51 -4.56
CA GLU A 184 1.59 26.85 -3.84
C GLU A 184 2.67 26.39 -4.81
N VAL A 185 3.78 27.14 -4.84
CA VAL A 185 5.01 26.70 -5.50
C VAL A 185 5.75 25.80 -4.51
N LEU A 186 5.54 24.50 -4.61
CA LEU A 186 6.26 23.52 -3.80
C LEU A 186 7.75 23.55 -4.19
N SER A 187 8.61 23.59 -3.17
CA SER A 187 10.06 23.55 -3.33
C SER A 187 10.61 22.24 -2.73
N PRO A 188 11.68 21.65 -3.29
CA PRO A 188 12.41 20.55 -2.63
C PRO A 188 12.85 20.88 -1.20
N LEU A 189 13.12 22.15 -0.92
CA LEU A 189 13.46 22.64 0.42
C LEU A 189 12.33 22.44 1.44
N ASP A 190 11.08 22.46 1.03
CA ASP A 190 9.94 22.28 1.93
C ASP A 190 9.90 20.83 2.44
N TYR A 191 10.26 19.84 1.59
CA TYR A 191 10.41 18.45 2.00
C TYR A 191 11.57 18.27 2.98
N ILE A 192 12.71 18.95 2.75
CA ILE A 192 13.86 18.89 3.66
C ILE A 192 13.52 19.52 5.02
N LYS A 193 12.80 20.63 5.03
CA LYS A 193 12.31 21.27 6.28
C LYS A 193 11.37 20.35 7.04
N GLN A 194 10.45 19.69 6.33
CA GLN A 194 9.50 18.73 6.92
C GLN A 194 10.22 17.56 7.61
N LEU A 195 11.30 17.06 7.03
CA LEU A 195 12.11 15.98 7.62
C LEU A 195 12.90 16.42 8.87
N LYS A 196 13.01 17.72 9.14
CA LYS A 196 13.61 18.25 10.38
C LYS A 196 12.61 18.37 11.53
N GLU A 197 11.31 18.23 11.28
CA GLU A 197 10.28 18.24 12.33
C GLU A 197 10.31 16.93 13.13
N GLY A 198 10.88 16.96 14.33
CA GLY A 198 11.18 15.77 15.11
C GLY A 198 10.00 14.83 15.37
N SER A 199 8.81 15.36 15.72
CA SER A 199 7.62 14.54 15.96
C SER A 199 7.03 13.95 14.68
N ALA A 200 7.05 14.70 13.58
CA ALA A 200 6.60 14.21 12.28
C ALA A 200 7.56 13.13 11.74
N LEU A 201 8.87 13.32 11.84
CA LEU A 201 9.85 12.34 11.40
C LEU A 201 9.72 11.00 12.15
N LYS A 202 9.49 11.06 13.49
CA LYS A 202 9.26 9.85 14.30
C LYS A 202 8.00 9.11 13.87
N LEU A 203 6.92 9.86 13.56
CA LEU A 203 5.69 9.27 13.05
C LEU A 203 5.90 8.64 11.66
N TYR A 204 6.61 9.31 10.76
CA TYR A 204 6.99 8.72 9.46
C TYR A 204 7.80 7.43 9.62
N GLY A 205 8.80 7.43 10.52
CA GLY A 205 9.60 6.24 10.82
C GLY A 205 8.75 5.09 11.38
N ALA A 206 7.79 5.39 12.25
CA ALA A 206 6.87 4.36 12.76
C ALA A 206 5.98 3.78 11.66
N ILE A 207 5.50 4.62 10.72
CA ILE A 207 4.70 4.17 9.57
C ILE A 207 5.53 3.36 8.59
N PHE A 208 6.79 3.73 8.38
CA PHE A 208 7.76 2.90 7.66
C PHE A 208 7.87 1.50 8.29
N CYS A 209 8.10 1.41 9.59
CA CYS A 209 8.19 0.12 10.30
C CYS A 209 6.90 -0.70 10.20
N MET A 210 5.75 -0.05 10.37
CA MET A 210 4.44 -0.69 10.24
C MET A 210 4.26 -1.30 8.84
N PHE A 211 4.50 -0.53 7.78
CA PHE A 211 4.26 -1.02 6.42
C PHE A 211 5.37 -1.95 5.92
N PHE A 212 6.58 -1.85 6.46
CA PHE A 212 7.64 -2.85 6.29
C PHE A 212 7.15 -4.24 6.74
N CYS A 213 6.64 -4.35 7.97
CA CYS A 213 6.12 -5.60 8.50
C CYS A 213 4.90 -6.10 7.71
N PHE A 214 4.00 -5.18 7.34
CA PHE A 214 2.80 -5.51 6.59
C PHE A 214 3.11 -6.06 5.20
N ALA A 215 3.93 -5.36 4.42
CA ALA A 215 4.32 -5.80 3.09
C ALA A 215 5.10 -7.11 3.13
N ALA A 216 6.03 -7.26 4.09
CA ALA A 216 6.75 -8.49 4.31
C ALA A 216 5.81 -9.67 4.51
N LEU A 217 4.93 -9.60 5.51
CA LEU A 217 4.03 -10.71 5.82
C LEU A 217 3.14 -11.08 4.63
N LEU A 218 2.51 -10.09 3.97
CA LEU A 218 1.62 -10.36 2.85
C LEU A 218 2.37 -10.95 1.63
N ASN A 219 3.61 -10.57 1.40
CA ASN A 219 4.39 -11.09 0.28
C ASN A 219 4.91 -12.52 0.54
N TYR A 220 5.24 -12.84 1.81
CA TYR A 220 5.72 -14.17 2.17
C TYR A 220 4.60 -15.12 2.63
N LEU A 221 3.36 -14.60 2.74
CA LEU A 221 2.19 -15.41 3.08
C LEU A 221 2.02 -16.66 2.21
N PRO A 222 2.14 -16.59 0.86
CA PRO A 222 2.04 -17.80 0.01
C PRO A 222 3.10 -18.84 0.32
N PHE A 223 4.33 -18.41 0.62
CA PHE A 223 5.42 -19.34 0.98
C PHE A 223 5.21 -19.97 2.35
N ILE A 224 4.73 -19.18 3.35
CA ILE A 224 4.42 -19.68 4.69
C ILE A 224 3.28 -20.69 4.63
N LEU A 225 2.21 -20.37 3.90
CA LEU A 225 1.06 -21.27 3.76
C LEU A 225 1.45 -22.58 3.08
N LYS A 226 2.29 -22.53 2.05
CA LYS A 226 2.78 -23.68 1.33
C LYS A 226 3.74 -24.53 2.17
N ASN A 227 4.74 -23.91 2.80
CA ASN A 227 5.82 -24.65 3.46
C ASN A 227 5.49 -25.10 4.88
N THR A 228 4.69 -24.31 5.64
CA THR A 228 4.38 -24.59 7.04
C THR A 228 3.02 -25.29 7.20
N PHE A 229 2.02 -24.87 6.42
CA PHE A 229 0.66 -25.39 6.53
C PHE A 229 0.29 -26.35 5.40
N LEU A 230 1.21 -26.60 4.45
CA LEU A 230 1.04 -27.51 3.32
C LEU A 230 -0.17 -27.18 2.41
N ILE A 231 -0.54 -25.90 2.36
CA ILE A 231 -1.60 -25.38 1.50
C ILE A 231 -0.98 -25.07 0.12
N ASN A 232 -1.15 -25.99 -0.82
CA ASN A 232 -0.54 -25.89 -2.16
C ASN A 232 -1.45 -25.25 -3.21
N ASN A 233 -2.76 -25.21 -2.96
CA ASN A 233 -3.74 -24.68 -3.89
C ASN A 233 -3.70 -23.14 -3.87
N THR A 234 -3.47 -22.53 -5.03
CA THR A 234 -3.37 -21.05 -5.17
C THR A 234 -4.66 -20.37 -4.78
N ARG A 235 -5.83 -20.97 -5.06
CA ARG A 235 -7.14 -20.46 -4.67
C ARG A 235 -7.26 -20.31 -3.15
N ASP A 236 -6.87 -21.34 -2.40
CA ASP A 236 -6.97 -21.36 -0.95
C ASP A 236 -6.01 -20.34 -0.31
N ILE A 237 -4.80 -20.19 -0.89
CA ILE A 237 -3.88 -19.10 -0.55
C ILE A 237 -4.55 -17.73 -0.78
N GLY A 238 -5.24 -17.57 -1.91
CA GLY A 238 -5.97 -16.34 -2.23
C GLY A 238 -7.05 -16.01 -1.20
N PHE A 239 -7.79 -17.01 -0.73
CA PHE A 239 -8.84 -16.81 0.27
C PHE A 239 -8.31 -16.40 1.65
N VAL A 240 -7.09 -16.76 2.01
CA VAL A 240 -6.48 -16.28 3.27
C VAL A 240 -6.38 -14.75 3.30
N TYR A 241 -6.20 -14.09 2.13
CA TYR A 241 -6.22 -12.63 2.06
C TYR A 241 -7.59 -12.00 2.44
N SER A 242 -8.64 -12.80 2.68
CA SER A 242 -9.90 -12.28 3.24
C SER A 242 -9.71 -11.67 4.62
N GLY A 243 -8.70 -12.10 5.39
CA GLY A 243 -8.28 -11.43 6.62
C GLY A 243 -7.89 -9.96 6.41
N TYR A 244 -7.33 -9.61 5.24
CA TYR A 244 -7.06 -8.21 4.87
C TYR A 244 -8.35 -7.39 4.77
N LEU A 245 -9.41 -7.92 4.13
CA LEU A 245 -10.67 -7.20 4.00
C LEU A 245 -11.37 -7.04 5.35
N VAL A 246 -11.44 -8.10 6.15
CA VAL A 246 -12.00 -8.07 7.51
C VAL A 246 -11.21 -7.08 8.37
N GLY A 247 -9.87 -7.11 8.27
CA GLY A 247 -9.01 -6.16 8.95
C GLY A 247 -9.26 -4.71 8.52
N ALA A 248 -9.48 -4.48 7.21
CA ALA A 248 -9.79 -3.13 6.71
C ALA A 248 -11.08 -2.57 7.31
N LEU A 249 -12.09 -3.42 7.56
CA LEU A 249 -13.34 -3.01 8.21
C LEU A 249 -13.10 -2.50 9.65
N ALA A 250 -12.03 -2.95 10.32
CA ALA A 250 -11.67 -2.46 11.65
C ALA A 250 -11.36 -0.95 11.66
N SER A 251 -10.91 -0.39 10.53
CA SER A 251 -10.65 1.05 10.41
C SER A 251 -11.90 1.92 10.59
N ILE A 252 -13.08 1.36 10.34
CA ILE A 252 -14.37 2.05 10.53
C ILE A 252 -14.57 2.42 12.00
N PHE A 253 -14.02 1.63 12.92
CA PHE A 253 -14.10 1.86 14.35
C PHE A 253 -13.05 2.85 14.88
N THR A 254 -12.11 3.31 14.03
CA THR A 254 -11.04 4.26 14.44
C THR A 254 -11.58 5.54 15.12
N PRO A 255 -12.64 6.21 14.62
CA PRO A 255 -13.16 7.40 15.28
C PRO A 255 -13.70 7.11 16.70
N TRP A 256 -14.33 5.95 16.89
CA TRP A 256 -14.83 5.51 18.21
C TRP A 256 -13.67 5.21 19.16
N LEU A 257 -12.62 4.52 18.68
CA LEU A 257 -11.39 4.26 19.44
C LEU A 257 -10.71 5.56 19.87
N LEU A 258 -10.61 6.54 18.95
CA LEU A 258 -10.04 7.86 19.24
C LEU A 258 -10.80 8.59 20.35
N LYS A 259 -12.14 8.53 20.35
CA LYS A 259 -12.94 9.12 21.43
C LYS A 259 -12.65 8.45 22.78
N LYS A 260 -12.48 7.12 22.81
CA LYS A 260 -12.21 6.35 24.02
C LYS A 260 -10.81 6.60 24.58
N MET A 261 -9.81 6.71 23.70
CA MET A 261 -8.40 6.85 24.07
C MET A 261 -7.98 8.31 24.33
N THR A 262 -8.84 9.30 24.01
CA THR A 262 -8.63 10.75 24.22
C THR A 262 -7.39 11.34 23.54
N SER A 263 -6.48 10.53 22.98
CA SER A 263 -5.26 10.96 22.31
C SER A 263 -4.90 10.00 21.17
N ALA A 264 -4.61 10.56 20.00
CA ALA A 264 -4.15 9.79 18.84
C ALA A 264 -2.82 9.06 19.12
N TRP A 265 -1.93 9.68 19.89
CA TRP A 265 -0.66 9.05 20.27
C TRP A 265 -0.86 7.83 21.18
N ARG A 266 -1.81 7.91 22.15
CA ARG A 266 -2.14 6.76 22.99
C ARG A 266 -2.76 5.63 22.19
N LEU A 267 -3.66 5.96 21.24
CA LEU A 267 -4.25 4.95 20.36
C LEU A 267 -3.16 4.29 19.51
N LEU A 268 -2.27 5.06 18.89
CA LEU A 268 -1.15 4.51 18.12
C LEU A 268 -0.29 3.58 18.95
N ALA A 269 0.12 3.99 20.16
CA ALA A 269 0.93 3.14 21.04
C ALA A 269 0.22 1.83 21.40
N ALA A 270 -1.06 1.88 21.78
CA ALA A 270 -1.85 0.70 22.09
C ALA A 270 -2.01 -0.25 20.89
N VAL A 271 -2.27 0.30 19.70
CA VAL A 271 -2.44 -0.51 18.49
C VAL A 271 -1.10 -1.05 18.00
N PHE A 272 0.03 -0.35 18.18
CA PHE A 272 1.36 -0.90 17.90
C PHE A 272 1.70 -2.07 18.85
N VAL A 273 1.31 -2.00 20.13
CA VAL A 273 1.45 -3.16 21.05
C VAL A 273 0.62 -4.32 20.52
N PHE A 274 -0.64 -4.09 20.14
CA PHE A 274 -1.51 -5.11 19.58
C PHE A 274 -0.98 -5.69 18.26
N TYR A 275 -0.36 -4.85 17.42
CA TYR A 275 0.30 -5.26 16.18
C TYR A 275 1.48 -6.20 16.46
N ASN A 276 2.32 -5.88 17.47
CA ASN A 276 3.40 -6.75 17.92
C ASN A 276 2.88 -8.09 18.46
N LEU A 277 1.82 -8.07 19.29
CA LEU A 277 1.20 -9.30 19.79
C LEU A 277 0.64 -10.16 18.64
N SER A 278 0.08 -9.54 17.61
CA SER A 278 -0.38 -10.27 16.43
C SER A 278 0.78 -10.95 15.69
N ILE A 279 1.96 -10.31 15.59
CA ILE A 279 3.16 -10.91 14.99
C ILE A 279 3.62 -12.12 15.84
N MET A 280 3.58 -12.02 17.15
CA MET A 280 3.91 -13.17 18.04
C MET A 280 2.94 -14.34 17.83
N LEU A 281 1.65 -14.08 17.71
CA LEU A 281 0.64 -15.12 17.45
C LEU A 281 0.80 -15.76 16.06
N LEU A 282 1.32 -15.01 15.06
CA LEU A 282 1.63 -15.53 13.72
C LEU A 282 2.78 -16.56 13.71
N MET A 283 3.53 -16.71 14.82
CA MET A 283 4.54 -17.76 14.99
C MET A 283 3.90 -19.12 15.31
N SER A 284 2.58 -19.18 15.51
CA SER A 284 1.87 -20.42 15.80
C SER A 284 1.87 -21.40 14.62
N HIS A 285 2.00 -22.69 14.94
CA HIS A 285 1.83 -23.82 14.00
C HIS A 285 0.36 -24.24 13.81
N SER A 286 -0.59 -23.66 14.55
CA SER A 286 -2.02 -23.87 14.32
C SER A 286 -2.51 -22.96 13.20
N LEU A 287 -3.03 -23.52 12.12
CA LEU A 287 -3.58 -22.76 10.99
C LEU A 287 -4.68 -21.79 11.45
N LEU A 288 -5.61 -22.27 12.30
CA LEU A 288 -6.71 -21.42 12.80
C LEU A 288 -6.17 -20.20 13.55
N LEU A 289 -5.20 -20.40 14.45
CA LEU A 289 -4.60 -19.31 15.22
C LEU A 289 -3.81 -18.36 14.31
N PHE A 290 -3.12 -18.88 13.31
CA PHE A 290 -2.44 -18.10 12.29
C PHE A 290 -3.40 -17.22 11.50
N LEU A 291 -4.55 -17.75 11.04
CA LEU A 291 -5.57 -16.99 10.29
C LEU A 291 -6.22 -15.88 11.15
N ILE A 292 -6.50 -16.19 12.41
CA ILE A 292 -7.01 -15.18 13.37
C ILE A 292 -5.95 -14.10 13.56
N ALA A 293 -4.70 -14.47 13.84
CA ALA A 293 -3.61 -13.54 14.04
C ALA A 293 -3.34 -12.68 12.79
N PHE A 294 -3.42 -13.24 11.59
CA PHE A 294 -3.31 -12.52 10.33
C PHE A 294 -4.41 -11.46 10.17
N THR A 295 -5.65 -11.81 10.51
CA THR A 295 -6.78 -10.88 10.47
C THR A 295 -6.60 -9.73 11.46
N LEU A 296 -6.18 -10.03 12.70
CA LEU A 296 -5.88 -9.05 13.74
C LEU A 296 -4.72 -8.13 13.35
N PHE A 297 -3.66 -8.71 12.77
CA PHE A 297 -2.53 -7.98 12.22
C PHE A 297 -2.96 -6.99 11.13
N CYS A 298 -3.79 -7.42 10.18
CA CYS A 298 -4.35 -6.53 9.17
C CYS A 298 -5.19 -5.42 9.79
N GLY A 299 -6.04 -5.74 10.76
CA GLY A 299 -6.86 -4.75 11.47
C GLY A 299 -6.04 -3.69 12.18
N ALA A 300 -5.00 -4.11 12.90
CA ALA A 300 -4.09 -3.19 13.58
C ALA A 300 -3.41 -2.24 12.58
N MET A 301 -2.91 -2.75 11.45
CA MET A 301 -2.31 -1.93 10.40
C MET A 301 -3.27 -0.85 9.90
N PHE A 302 -4.51 -1.20 9.59
CA PHE A 302 -5.50 -0.25 9.10
C PHE A 302 -5.87 0.82 10.14
N VAL A 303 -5.96 0.45 11.42
CA VAL A 303 -6.22 1.42 12.51
C VAL A 303 -5.02 2.35 12.70
N ILE A 304 -3.77 1.84 12.65
CA ILE A 304 -2.56 2.66 12.69
C ILE A 304 -2.58 3.67 11.53
N HIS A 305 -2.80 3.19 10.30
CA HIS A 305 -2.81 4.03 9.11
C HIS A 305 -3.90 5.12 9.18
N SER A 306 -5.13 4.75 9.57
CA SER A 306 -6.26 5.68 9.70
C SER A 306 -6.07 6.71 10.81
N THR A 307 -5.25 6.40 11.82
CA THR A 307 -4.92 7.33 12.92
C THR A 307 -3.74 8.24 12.56
N ALA A 308 -2.70 7.67 11.95
CA ALA A 308 -1.45 8.37 11.68
C ALA A 308 -1.56 9.40 10.55
N ALA A 309 -2.29 9.09 9.47
CA ALA A 309 -2.39 9.96 8.31
C ALA A 309 -3.07 11.32 8.62
N PRO A 310 -4.16 11.40 9.40
CA PRO A 310 -4.67 12.70 9.87
C PRO A 310 -3.79 13.34 10.93
N LEU A 311 -3.15 12.54 11.80
CA LEU A 311 -2.31 13.07 12.88
C LEU A 311 -1.10 13.83 12.34
N VAL A 312 -0.42 13.30 11.31
CA VAL A 312 0.76 13.96 10.75
C VAL A 312 0.43 15.35 10.20
N ASN A 313 -0.76 15.53 9.60
CA ASN A 313 -1.21 16.83 9.13
C ASN A 313 -1.55 17.83 10.27
N LYS A 314 -1.85 17.30 11.48
CA LYS A 314 -2.11 18.15 12.65
C LYS A 314 -0.85 18.62 13.35
N ILE A 315 0.21 17.82 13.28
CA ILE A 315 1.48 18.12 13.99
C ILE A 315 2.52 18.77 13.08
N SER A 316 2.30 18.78 11.78
CA SER A 316 3.20 19.38 10.78
C SER A 316 2.88 20.86 10.57
N HIS A 317 3.93 21.66 10.38
CA HIS A 317 3.84 23.06 9.96
C HIS A 317 3.93 23.25 8.44
N ALA A 318 4.30 22.19 7.70
CA ALA A 318 4.37 22.23 6.25
C ALA A 318 2.99 22.10 5.59
N PRO A 319 2.84 22.53 4.34
CA PRO A 319 1.62 22.33 3.57
C PRO A 319 1.20 20.84 3.53
N PRO A 320 -0.11 20.52 3.53
CA PRO A 320 -0.60 19.13 3.49
C PRO A 320 -0.07 18.32 2.30
N SER A 321 0.22 18.95 1.17
CA SER A 321 0.83 18.33 -0.01
C SER A 321 2.22 17.76 0.28
N VAL A 322 3.07 18.52 1.00
CA VAL A 322 4.42 18.11 1.43
C VAL A 322 4.31 17.02 2.51
N THR A 323 3.49 17.28 3.53
CA THR A 323 3.30 16.37 4.66
C THR A 323 2.81 15.00 4.22
N ASN A 324 1.78 14.95 3.36
CA ASN A 324 1.27 13.69 2.82
C ASN A 324 2.24 13.05 1.82
N GLY A 325 2.98 13.84 1.05
CA GLY A 325 4.04 13.35 0.17
C GLY A 325 5.11 12.58 0.95
N CYS A 326 5.62 13.16 2.04
CA CYS A 326 6.57 12.48 2.96
C CYS A 326 5.94 11.24 3.58
N TYR A 327 4.69 11.32 4.06
CA TYR A 327 3.98 10.18 4.65
C TYR A 327 3.93 8.99 3.67
N VAL A 328 3.48 9.22 2.44
CA VAL A 328 3.37 8.18 1.41
C VAL A 328 4.73 7.64 1.01
N SER A 329 5.77 8.50 0.95
CA SER A 329 7.14 8.07 0.66
C SER A 329 7.69 7.14 1.72
N PHE A 330 7.56 7.45 3.01
CA PHE A 330 7.99 6.56 4.10
C PHE A 330 7.17 5.27 4.13
N TYR A 331 5.87 5.36 3.91
CA TYR A 331 4.98 4.20 3.83
C TYR A 331 5.45 3.22 2.74
N TYR A 332 5.59 3.65 1.48
CA TYR A 332 6.01 2.77 0.40
C TYR A 332 7.49 2.39 0.45
N SER A 333 8.37 3.21 1.04
CA SER A 333 9.76 2.81 1.31
C SER A 333 9.81 1.64 2.29
N GLY A 334 8.99 1.68 3.35
CA GLY A 334 8.81 0.54 4.25
C GLY A 334 8.34 -0.69 3.48
N GLY A 335 7.32 -0.55 2.64
CA GLY A 335 6.81 -1.64 1.81
C GLY A 335 7.83 -2.22 0.84
N ALA A 336 8.61 -1.37 0.17
CA ALA A 336 9.64 -1.79 -0.77
C ALA A 336 10.74 -2.62 -0.08
N LEU A 337 11.28 -2.12 1.04
CA LEU A 337 12.31 -2.82 1.81
C LEU A 337 11.75 -4.05 2.53
N GLY A 338 10.53 -3.97 3.06
CA GLY A 338 9.83 -5.09 3.67
C GLY A 338 9.52 -6.23 2.69
N SER A 339 9.35 -5.91 1.42
CA SER A 339 9.13 -6.93 0.38
C SER A 339 10.39 -7.74 0.04
N LEU A 340 11.58 -7.20 0.28
CA LEU A 340 12.86 -7.81 -0.11
C LEU A 340 13.66 -8.33 1.10
N LEU A 341 13.98 -7.44 2.05
CA LEU A 341 14.97 -7.76 3.10
C LEU A 341 14.56 -8.94 4.00
N PRO A 342 13.32 -9.00 4.54
CA PRO A 342 12.90 -10.14 5.35
C PRO A 342 12.89 -11.46 4.58
N GLY A 343 12.76 -11.39 3.25
CA GLY A 343 12.80 -12.57 2.39
C GLY A 343 14.14 -13.27 2.39
N VAL A 344 15.23 -12.51 2.46
CA VAL A 344 16.57 -13.08 2.61
C VAL A 344 16.67 -13.84 3.93
N VAL A 345 16.13 -13.27 5.01
CA VAL A 345 16.08 -13.94 6.34
C VAL A 345 15.19 -15.18 6.28
N TYR A 346 14.01 -15.09 5.62
CA TYR A 346 13.12 -16.24 5.44
C TYR A 346 13.82 -17.40 4.72
N GLN A 347 14.54 -17.08 3.66
CA GLN A 347 15.23 -18.08 2.83
C GLN A 347 16.41 -18.74 3.56
N THR A 348 17.18 -17.99 4.36
CA THR A 348 18.41 -18.46 5.00
C THR A 348 18.17 -19.04 6.40
N HIS A 349 17.23 -18.52 7.15
CA HIS A 349 16.99 -18.84 8.57
C HIS A 349 15.54 -19.29 8.87
N GLY A 350 14.68 -19.37 7.86
CA GLY A 350 13.31 -19.87 7.98
C GLY A 350 12.31 -18.88 8.58
N GLN A 351 11.09 -19.38 8.81
CA GLN A 351 9.93 -18.59 9.22
C GLN A 351 10.11 -17.94 10.60
N THR A 352 10.70 -18.62 11.57
CA THR A 352 10.88 -18.08 12.93
C THR A 352 11.76 -16.85 12.93
N ALA A 353 12.90 -16.89 12.22
CA ALA A 353 13.79 -15.75 12.08
C ALA A 353 13.16 -14.59 11.30
N PHE A 354 12.37 -14.91 10.27
CA PHE A 354 11.57 -13.94 9.53
C PHE A 354 10.60 -13.21 10.48
N MET A 355 9.80 -13.93 11.26
CA MET A 355 8.85 -13.33 12.22
C MET A 355 9.56 -12.53 13.32
N ALA A 356 10.72 -13.00 13.81
CA ALA A 356 11.54 -12.27 14.77
C ALA A 356 12.05 -10.93 14.18
N THR A 357 12.42 -10.92 12.90
CA THR A 357 12.81 -9.69 12.19
C THR A 357 11.64 -8.70 12.12
N LEU A 358 10.42 -9.18 11.78
CA LEU A 358 9.24 -8.34 11.76
C LEU A 358 8.92 -7.77 13.16
N LEU A 359 9.03 -8.61 14.19
CA LEU A 359 8.81 -8.21 15.57
C LEU A 359 9.80 -7.11 15.99
N ALA A 360 11.10 -7.28 15.69
CA ALA A 360 12.13 -6.29 16.01
C ALA A 360 11.85 -4.94 15.32
N VAL A 361 11.53 -4.94 14.03
CA VAL A 361 11.19 -3.71 13.28
C VAL A 361 9.91 -3.07 13.82
N CYS A 362 8.90 -3.87 14.16
CA CYS A 362 7.66 -3.35 14.73
C CYS A 362 7.85 -2.74 16.12
N LEU A 363 8.72 -3.33 16.95
CA LEU A 363 9.13 -2.78 18.27
C LEU A 363 9.88 -1.45 18.10
N CYS A 364 10.72 -1.30 17.07
CA CYS A 364 11.31 -0.01 16.73
C CYS A 364 10.22 1.03 16.40
N GLY A 365 9.20 0.65 15.62
CA GLY A 365 8.05 1.50 15.32
C GLY A 365 7.30 1.94 16.58
N LEU A 366 7.05 1.02 17.52
CA LEU A 366 6.46 1.32 18.83
C LEU A 366 7.35 2.30 19.62
N GLY A 367 8.67 2.07 19.65
CA GLY A 367 9.63 2.95 20.31
C GLY A 367 9.57 4.38 19.78
N LEU A 368 9.47 4.54 18.45
CA LEU A 368 9.32 5.86 17.82
C LEU A 368 8.02 6.57 18.23
N ILE A 369 6.90 5.85 18.31
CA ILE A 369 5.62 6.41 18.76
C ILE A 369 5.70 6.85 20.23
N LEU A 370 6.27 6.02 21.10
CA LEU A 370 6.43 6.36 22.52
C LEU A 370 7.36 7.56 22.72
N TRP A 371 8.40 7.66 21.90
CA TRP A 371 9.29 8.82 21.91
C TRP A 371 8.57 10.09 21.43
N ALA A 372 7.87 10.05 20.30
CA ALA A 372 7.11 11.20 19.82
C ALA A 372 6.03 11.66 20.82
N GLN A 373 5.39 10.73 21.53
CA GLN A 373 4.41 11.05 22.57
C GLN A 373 5.01 11.82 23.76
N ARG A 374 6.28 11.55 24.13
CA ARG A 374 6.98 12.27 25.20
C ARG A 374 7.28 13.71 24.80
N ASP A 375 7.75 13.92 23.58
CA ASP A 375 8.03 15.28 23.07
C ASP A 375 6.76 16.15 23.01
N GLY A 376 5.63 15.61 22.54
CA GLY A 376 4.36 16.33 22.48
C GLY A 376 3.82 16.76 23.86
N LYS A 377 4.15 16.02 24.94
CA LYS A 377 3.79 16.41 26.31
C LYS A 377 4.64 17.55 26.85
N ASN A 378 5.87 17.68 26.40
CA ASN A 378 6.76 18.77 26.83
C ASN A 378 6.38 20.09 26.20
N ILE A 379 5.85 20.09 24.96
CA ILE A 379 5.38 21.30 24.26
C ILE A 379 4.09 21.86 24.88
N THR A 380 3.24 21.03 25.47
CA THR A 380 1.99 21.48 26.14
C THR A 380 2.18 21.89 27.60
N ARG A 381 3.37 21.78 28.16
CA ARG A 381 3.70 22.14 29.55
C ARG A 381 4.64 23.37 29.66
N GLY A 382 5.12 23.94 28.57
CA GLY A 382 5.85 25.19 28.45
C GLY A 382 4.96 26.27 27.84
#